data_dfe5e5ba2fd78da1c56e2410e9b85cab
#
_entry.id   dfe5e5ba2fd78da1c56e2410e9b85cab
#
_cell.length_a   1.000
_cell.length_b   1.000
_cell.length_c   1.000
_cell.angle_alpha   90.00
_cell.angle_beta   90.00
_cell.angle_gamma   90.00
#
_symmetry.space_group_name_H-M   'P 1'
#
loop_
_entity.id
_entity.type
_entity.pdbx_description
1 polymer ?
#
loop_
_entity_poly.entity_id
_entity_poly.type
_entity_poly.pdbx_seq_one_letter_code
_entity_poly.pdbx_strand_id
1 'polypeptide(L)'
;RPHDYNRMIYDECLINLVTETHYGKEHNLHHHIFFSEKIWKPIVCKQAFVLVGPQHSLKYLRELGFKTFDSIWDESYDELPDDKRLYKATETLYNTINKYIVEELNSITLEIRKHNFKHFQKIRKEMVKTCW
;
A
#
# COMPACT_ATOMS: atom_id res chain seq x y z
N ARG A 1 -24.03 -2.06 11.54
CA ARG A 1 -23.12 -3.10 12.05
C ARG A 1 -21.69 -2.59 11.97
N PRO A 2 -20.83 -2.90 12.96
CA PRO A 2 -19.45 -2.35 12.99
C PRO A 2 -18.64 -2.66 11.73
N HIS A 3 -18.77 -3.84 11.16
CA HIS A 3 -18.03 -4.19 9.94
C HIS A 3 -18.54 -3.47 8.71
N ASP A 4 -19.83 -3.17 8.64
CA ASP A 4 -20.41 -2.40 7.54
C ASP A 4 -19.93 -0.95 7.61
N TYR A 5 -19.84 -0.39 8.81
CA TYR A 5 -19.32 0.96 9.02
C TYR A 5 -17.85 1.07 8.56
N ASN A 6 -17.02 0.11 8.94
CA ASN A 6 -15.62 0.09 8.51
C ASN A 6 -15.50 0.00 6.99
N ARG A 7 -16.34 -0.82 6.38
CA ARG A 7 -16.36 -0.95 4.92
C ARG A 7 -16.74 0.36 4.24
N MET A 8 -17.71 1.09 4.78
CA MET A 8 -18.11 2.39 4.24
C MET A 8 -16.95 3.38 4.25
N ILE A 9 -16.19 3.42 5.36
CA ILE A 9 -15.00 4.30 5.46
C ILE A 9 -14.00 3.95 4.37
N TYR A 10 -13.72 2.67 4.17
CA TYR A 10 -12.78 2.24 3.14
C TYR A 10 -13.30 2.53 1.73
N ASP A 11 -14.58 2.34 1.47
CA ASP A 11 -15.17 2.61 0.15
C ASP A 11 -15.13 4.10 -0.21
N GLU A 12 -15.22 4.99 0.79
CA GLU A 12 -15.17 6.43 0.59
C GLU A 12 -13.74 6.97 0.53
N CYS A 13 -12.77 6.21 1.05
CA CYS A 13 -11.38 6.63 1.11
C CYS A 13 -10.68 6.27 -0.19
N LEU A 14 -10.21 7.28 -0.90
CA LEU A 14 -9.58 7.08 -2.20
C LEU A 14 -8.11 6.69 -2.08
N ILE A 15 -7.39 7.32 -1.16
CA ILE A 15 -5.99 7.01 -0.88
C ILE A 15 -5.83 6.73 0.60
N ASN A 16 -5.16 5.64 0.91
CA ASN A 16 -4.91 5.23 2.29
C ASN A 16 -3.44 5.40 2.63
N LEU A 17 -3.16 6.11 3.71
CA LEU A 17 -1.79 6.16 4.25
C LEU A 17 -1.61 4.95 5.16
N VAL A 18 -0.80 4.01 4.73
CA VAL A 18 -0.58 2.75 5.45
C VAL A 18 0.77 2.80 6.15
N THR A 19 0.77 2.58 7.46
CA THR A 19 2.02 2.46 8.22
C THR A 19 2.14 1.05 8.76
N GLU A 20 3.25 0.38 8.45
CA GLU A 20 3.52 -0.95 8.97
C GLU A 20 4.14 -0.86 10.36
N THR A 21 3.72 -1.76 11.26
CA THR A 21 4.13 -1.72 12.66
C THR A 21 5.57 -2.17 12.89
N HIS A 22 6.07 -3.08 12.06
CA HIS A 22 7.44 -3.56 12.21
C HIS A 22 8.36 -2.68 11.42
N TYR A 23 8.81 -1.64 12.05
CA TYR A 23 9.54 -0.53 11.49
C TYR A 23 10.79 -0.31 12.35
N GLY A 24 11.96 -0.45 11.74
CA GLY A 24 13.19 -0.22 12.44
C GLY A 24 14.21 -1.35 12.27
N LYS A 25 15.41 -1.14 12.82
CA LYS A 25 16.57 -1.99 12.59
C LYS A 25 16.44 -3.37 13.20
N GLU A 26 15.78 -3.49 14.33
CA GLU A 26 15.63 -4.76 15.05
C GLU A 26 14.83 -5.80 14.28
N HIS A 27 14.06 -5.38 13.28
CA HIS A 27 13.23 -6.27 12.48
C HIS A 27 13.92 -6.69 11.16
N ASN A 28 15.11 -6.18 10.91
CA ASN A 28 15.87 -6.49 9.71
C ASN A 28 16.88 -7.62 9.88
N LEU A 29 16.82 -8.34 10.99
CA LEU A 29 17.79 -9.39 11.32
C LEU A 29 17.88 -10.49 10.26
N HIS A 30 16.80 -10.72 9.53
CA HIS A 30 16.72 -11.76 8.50
C HIS A 30 16.54 -11.19 7.10
N HIS A 31 16.67 -9.89 6.94
CA HIS A 31 16.46 -9.19 5.66
C HIS A 31 15.08 -9.44 5.06
N HIS A 32 14.08 -9.75 5.91
CA HIS A 32 12.72 -9.97 5.46
C HIS A 32 11.84 -8.79 5.81
N ILE A 33 11.03 -8.37 4.84
CA ILE A 33 9.99 -7.37 5.04
C ILE A 33 8.68 -8.12 5.19
N PHE A 34 8.01 -7.93 6.33
CA PHE A 34 6.71 -8.54 6.59
C PHE A 34 5.62 -7.52 6.38
N PHE A 35 4.60 -7.92 5.61
CA PHE A 35 3.40 -7.12 5.45
C PHE A 35 2.31 -7.67 6.35
N SER A 36 1.66 -6.78 7.08
CA SER A 36 0.54 -7.11 7.93
C SER A 36 -0.78 -6.88 7.19
N GLU A 37 -1.88 -7.14 7.89
CA GLU A 37 -3.22 -6.85 7.39
C GLU A 37 -3.40 -5.37 7.01
N LYS A 38 -2.54 -4.48 7.49
CA LYS A 38 -2.63 -3.04 7.20
C LYS A 38 -2.50 -2.72 5.72
N ILE A 39 -1.60 -3.45 5.02
CA ILE A 39 -1.48 -3.26 3.58
C ILE A 39 -2.51 -4.10 2.81
N TRP A 40 -2.86 -5.27 3.34
CA TRP A 40 -3.80 -6.14 2.64
C TRP A 40 -5.22 -5.58 2.62
N LYS A 41 -5.65 -4.85 3.65
CA LYS A 41 -6.97 -4.21 3.70
C LYS A 41 -7.21 -3.26 2.54
N PRO A 42 -6.36 -2.25 2.29
CA PRO A 42 -6.58 -1.38 1.14
C PRO A 42 -6.54 -2.12 -0.20
N ILE A 43 -5.70 -3.14 -0.34
CA ILE A 43 -5.66 -3.94 -1.56
C ILE A 43 -6.98 -4.67 -1.79
N VAL A 44 -7.52 -5.32 -0.75
CA VAL A 44 -8.80 -6.03 -0.82
C VAL A 44 -9.96 -5.08 -1.07
N CYS A 45 -9.88 -3.88 -0.53
CA CYS A 45 -10.91 -2.85 -0.73
C CYS A 45 -10.72 -2.05 -2.02
N LYS A 46 -9.76 -2.43 -2.86
CA LYS A 46 -9.45 -1.78 -4.14
C LYS A 46 -9.13 -0.29 -3.98
N GLN A 47 -8.31 0.01 -2.99
CA GLN A 47 -7.88 1.38 -2.71
C GLN A 47 -6.45 1.63 -3.17
N ALA A 48 -6.14 2.88 -3.52
CA ALA A 48 -4.78 3.34 -3.67
C ALA A 48 -4.17 3.54 -2.27
N PHE A 49 -2.87 3.46 -2.19
CA PHE A 49 -2.18 3.59 -0.90
C PHE A 49 -0.82 4.25 -1.03
N VAL A 50 -0.43 4.93 0.04
CA VAL A 50 0.94 5.39 0.30
C VAL A 50 1.44 4.54 1.47
N LEU A 51 2.41 3.68 1.20
CA LEU A 51 2.90 2.72 2.19
C LEU A 51 4.19 3.20 2.84
N VAL A 52 4.18 3.32 4.16
CA VAL A 52 5.37 3.62 4.95
C VAL A 52 5.66 2.43 5.84
N GLY A 53 6.74 1.73 5.52
CA GLY A 53 7.21 0.60 6.29
C GLY A 53 8.73 0.65 6.37
N PRO A 54 9.40 -0.47 6.56
CA PRO A 54 10.85 -0.53 6.43
C PRO A 54 11.31 -0.02 5.08
N GLN A 55 12.56 0.43 5.02
CA GLN A 55 13.15 0.89 3.76
C GLN A 55 12.99 -0.19 2.68
N HIS A 56 12.62 0.23 1.46
CA HIS A 56 12.40 -0.65 0.31
C HIS A 56 11.13 -1.51 0.37
N SER A 57 10.15 -1.14 1.21
CA SER A 57 8.88 -1.87 1.28
C SER A 57 8.14 -1.89 -0.05
N LEU A 58 8.12 -0.77 -0.77
CA LEU A 58 7.47 -0.71 -2.09
C LEU A 58 8.22 -1.57 -3.10
N LYS A 59 9.53 -1.55 -3.07
CA LYS A 59 10.35 -2.40 -3.94
C LYS A 59 10.00 -3.87 -3.72
N TYR A 60 9.92 -4.28 -2.45
CA TYR A 60 9.57 -5.65 -2.10
C TYR A 60 8.15 -6.01 -2.53
N LEU A 61 7.21 -5.08 -2.36
CA LEU A 61 5.83 -5.28 -2.80
C LEU A 61 5.76 -5.52 -4.31
N ARG A 62 6.55 -4.78 -5.08
CA ARG A 62 6.64 -4.99 -6.54
C ARG A 62 7.26 -6.37 -6.87
N GLU A 63 8.25 -6.79 -6.11
CA GLU A 63 8.85 -8.13 -6.30
C GLU A 63 7.85 -9.25 -6.05
N LEU A 64 6.85 -9.02 -5.18
CA LEU A 64 5.76 -9.97 -4.96
C LEU A 64 4.73 -9.97 -6.08
N GLY A 65 4.84 -9.07 -7.05
CA GLY A 65 3.95 -8.98 -8.21
C GLY A 65 2.87 -7.93 -8.12
N PHE A 66 2.84 -7.15 -7.04
CA PHE A 66 1.90 -6.04 -6.93
C PHE A 66 2.43 -4.83 -7.71
N LYS A 67 1.52 -3.93 -8.06
CA LYS A 67 1.88 -2.66 -8.67
C LYS A 67 1.80 -1.55 -7.63
N THR A 68 2.72 -0.61 -7.71
CA THR A 68 2.68 0.60 -6.89
C THR A 68 2.25 1.78 -7.75
N PHE A 69 2.23 2.97 -7.17
CA PHE A 69 1.65 4.15 -7.83
C PHE A 69 2.73 5.12 -8.32
N ASP A 70 3.92 4.59 -8.63
CA ASP A 70 5.07 5.38 -9.06
C ASP A 70 4.86 6.13 -10.38
N SER A 71 3.92 5.70 -11.20
CA SER A 71 3.55 6.42 -12.42
C SER A 71 2.66 7.64 -12.15
N ILE A 72 2.13 7.78 -10.93
CA ILE A 72 1.17 8.82 -10.60
C ILE A 72 1.76 9.82 -9.60
N TRP A 73 2.46 9.35 -8.59
CA TRP A 73 3.13 10.21 -7.62
C TRP A 73 4.52 9.70 -7.28
N ASP A 74 5.30 10.56 -6.62
CA ASP A 74 6.68 10.28 -6.28
C ASP A 74 6.77 9.28 -5.12
N GLU A 75 7.31 8.10 -5.39
CA GLU A 75 7.54 7.06 -4.40
C GLU A 75 8.99 6.95 -3.96
N SER A 76 9.81 7.96 -4.24
CA SER A 76 11.22 7.95 -3.84
C SER A 76 11.44 7.89 -2.33
N TYR A 77 10.40 8.20 -1.54
CA TYR A 77 10.47 8.07 -0.09
C TYR A 77 10.81 6.64 0.36
N ASP A 78 10.52 5.64 -0.46
CA ASP A 78 10.77 4.25 -0.13
C ASP A 78 12.25 3.95 0.11
N GLU A 79 13.12 4.72 -0.51
CA GLU A 79 14.58 4.55 -0.39
C GLU A 79 15.21 5.40 0.70
N LEU A 80 14.45 6.29 1.33
CA LEU A 80 14.97 7.18 2.35
C LEU A 80 15.20 6.45 3.69
N PRO A 81 16.12 6.98 4.53
CA PRO A 81 16.29 6.45 5.89
C PRO A 81 15.00 6.57 6.71
N ASP A 82 14.92 5.80 7.78
CA ASP A 82 13.72 5.70 8.62
C ASP A 82 13.22 7.05 9.12
N ASP A 83 14.13 7.94 9.52
CA ASP A 83 13.77 9.24 10.08
C ASP A 83 13.18 10.21 9.07
N LYS A 84 13.41 9.98 7.77
CA LYS A 84 12.96 10.88 6.69
C LYS A 84 11.80 10.31 5.88
N ARG A 85 11.61 8.99 5.94
CA ARG A 85 10.66 8.31 5.06
C ARG A 85 9.22 8.73 5.31
N LEU A 86 8.79 8.75 6.57
CA LEU A 86 7.42 9.14 6.92
C LEU A 86 7.11 10.57 6.50
N TYR A 87 8.03 11.49 6.76
CA TYR A 87 7.85 12.89 6.38
C TYR A 87 7.66 13.04 4.87
N LYS A 88 8.53 12.40 4.09
CA LYS A 88 8.48 12.50 2.64
C LYS A 88 7.23 11.84 2.07
N ALA A 89 6.82 10.71 2.62
CA ALA A 89 5.59 10.04 2.20
C ALA A 89 4.36 10.92 2.47
N THR A 90 4.31 11.56 3.61
CA THR A 90 3.23 12.47 3.97
C THR A 90 3.19 13.68 3.03
N GLU A 91 4.36 14.23 2.70
CA GLU A 91 4.47 15.33 1.73
C GLU A 91 3.95 14.90 0.36
N THR A 92 4.31 13.70 -0.08
CA THR A 92 3.84 13.14 -1.35
C THR A 92 2.31 13.02 -1.37
N LEU A 93 1.73 12.51 -0.29
CA LEU A 93 0.28 12.40 -0.15
C LEU A 93 -0.39 13.77 -0.22
N TYR A 94 0.13 14.73 0.53
CA TYR A 94 -0.39 16.10 0.54
C TYR A 94 -0.36 16.71 -0.87
N ASN A 95 0.77 16.58 -1.55
CA ASN A 95 0.92 17.11 -2.91
C ASN A 95 -0.05 16.45 -3.89
N THR A 96 -0.29 15.16 -3.74
CA THR A 96 -1.17 14.41 -4.62
C THR A 96 -2.63 14.83 -4.45
N ILE A 97 -3.11 14.99 -3.23
CA ILE A 97 -4.49 15.42 -2.99
C ILE A 97 -4.73 16.87 -3.37
N ASN A 98 -3.67 17.68 -3.42
CA ASN A 98 -3.78 19.07 -3.91
C ASN A 98 -3.68 19.18 -5.43
N LYS A 99 -3.10 18.18 -6.08
CA LYS A 99 -2.91 18.17 -7.53
C LYS A 99 -4.14 17.66 -8.29
N TYR A 100 -4.81 16.65 -7.73
CA TYR A 100 -5.90 15.94 -8.41
C TYR A 100 -7.21 16.09 -7.66
N ILE A 101 -8.31 16.18 -8.41
CA ILE A 101 -9.65 16.02 -7.82
C ILE A 101 -9.94 14.53 -7.65
N VAL A 102 -10.95 14.21 -6.84
CA VAL A 102 -11.32 12.84 -6.47
C VAL A 102 -11.58 11.98 -7.72
N GLU A 103 -12.33 12.52 -8.68
CA GLU A 103 -12.68 11.80 -9.90
C GLU A 103 -11.46 11.44 -10.74
N GLU A 104 -10.49 12.37 -10.81
CA GLU A 104 -9.23 12.11 -11.52
C GLU A 104 -8.42 11.02 -10.84
N LEU A 105 -8.27 11.09 -9.52
CA LEU A 105 -7.54 10.07 -8.76
C LEU A 105 -8.20 8.70 -8.90
N ASN A 106 -9.51 8.65 -8.84
CA ASN A 106 -10.23 7.40 -9.02
C ASN A 106 -9.93 6.77 -10.38
N SER A 107 -9.94 7.60 -11.42
CA SER A 107 -9.72 7.15 -12.79
C SER A 107 -8.29 6.67 -13.03
N ILE A 108 -7.29 7.48 -12.64
CA ILE A 108 -5.89 7.16 -12.95
C ILE A 108 -5.31 6.04 -12.10
N THR A 109 -5.91 5.75 -10.94
CA THR A 109 -5.47 4.65 -10.07
C THR A 109 -6.22 3.34 -10.31
N LEU A 110 -7.27 3.35 -11.12
CA LEU A 110 -8.20 2.23 -11.23
C LEU A 110 -7.54 0.92 -11.67
N GLU A 111 -6.73 0.97 -12.73
CA GLU A 111 -6.13 -0.24 -13.27
C GLU A 111 -5.12 -0.86 -12.30
N ILE A 112 -4.37 -0.03 -11.58
CA ILE A 112 -3.43 -0.51 -10.56
C ILE A 112 -4.21 -1.18 -9.42
N ARG A 113 -5.29 -0.57 -8.95
CA ARG A 113 -6.11 -1.10 -7.88
C ARG A 113 -6.75 -2.45 -8.26
N LYS A 114 -7.24 -2.56 -9.47
CA LYS A 114 -7.81 -3.81 -9.99
C LYS A 114 -6.76 -4.91 -10.09
N HIS A 115 -5.58 -4.58 -10.61
CA HIS A 115 -4.48 -5.53 -10.72
C HIS A 115 -4.11 -6.10 -9.35
N ASN A 116 -3.97 -5.23 -8.36
CA ASN A 116 -3.57 -5.63 -7.02
C ASN A 116 -4.60 -6.52 -6.35
N PHE A 117 -5.87 -6.22 -6.53
CA PHE A 117 -6.96 -7.05 -6.01
C PHE A 117 -6.91 -8.47 -6.60
N LYS A 118 -6.80 -8.57 -7.91
CA LYS A 118 -6.72 -9.87 -8.60
C LYS A 118 -5.48 -10.64 -8.19
N HIS A 119 -4.35 -9.94 -8.08
CA HIS A 119 -3.09 -10.57 -7.71
C HIS A 119 -3.13 -11.11 -6.29
N PHE A 120 -3.73 -10.36 -5.36
CA PHE A 120 -3.91 -10.82 -3.99
C PHE A 120 -4.76 -12.09 -3.93
N GLN A 121 -5.85 -12.14 -4.68
CA GLN A 121 -6.69 -13.34 -4.75
C GLN A 121 -5.91 -14.56 -5.26
N LYS A 122 -5.08 -14.35 -6.26
CA LYS A 122 -4.25 -15.41 -6.84
C LYS A 122 -3.25 -15.96 -5.80
N ILE A 123 -2.54 -15.07 -5.13
CA ILE A 123 -1.56 -15.45 -4.11
C ILE A 123 -2.26 -16.18 -2.96
N ARG A 124 -3.39 -15.69 -2.51
CA ARG A 124 -4.16 -16.30 -1.43
C ARG A 124 -4.54 -17.74 -1.77
N LYS A 125 -5.00 -17.99 -3.00
CA LYS A 125 -5.34 -19.35 -3.44
C LYS A 125 -4.11 -20.27 -3.45
N GLU A 126 -2.98 -19.78 -3.91
CA GLU A 126 -1.74 -20.54 -3.94
C GLU A 126 -1.25 -20.87 -2.53
N MET A 127 -1.35 -19.94 -1.60
CA MET A 127 -0.98 -20.16 -0.21
C MET A 127 -1.84 -21.24 0.44
N VAL A 128 -3.14 -21.22 0.20
CA VAL A 128 -4.06 -22.23 0.72
C VAL A 128 -3.68 -23.62 0.19
N LYS A 129 -3.35 -23.74 -1.09
CA LYS A 129 -2.90 -25.00 -1.68
C LYS A 129 -1.62 -25.51 -1.06
N THR A 130 -0.69 -24.62 -0.73
CA THR A 130 0.60 -24.97 -0.17
C THR A 130 0.48 -25.44 1.28
N CYS A 131 -0.47 -24.91 2.03
CA CYS A 131 -0.69 -25.27 3.44
C CYS A 131 -1.40 -26.61 3.63
N TRP A 132 -1.97 -27.18 2.58
CA TRP A 132 -2.69 -28.44 2.61
C TRP A 132 -1.99 -29.51 1.77
#